data_38268dca5d92047b35d6937a7a75d722
#
_entry.id   38268dca5d92047b35d6937a7a75d722
#
_cell.length_a   1.000
_cell.length_b   1.000
_cell.length_c   1.000
_cell.angle_alpha   90.00
_cell.angle_beta   90.00
_cell.angle_gamma   90.00
#
_symmetry.space_group_name_H-M   'P 1'
#
loop_
_entity.id
_entity.type
_entity.pdbx_description
1 polymer ?
#
loop_
_entity_poly.entity_id
_entity_poly.type
_entity_poly.pdbx_seq_one_letter_code
_entity_poly.pdbx_strand_id
1 'polypeptide(L)'
;MKKLIDKLYNEHILEKEEFIQLISNCAEEEYLFEKSREIRHKIYGKDVYIRGLIEVSSYCKNNCLYCGIRCANKNAQRYRLSESQILGCCENGYN
;
A
#
# COMPACT_ATOMS: atom_id res chain seq x y z
N MET A 1 -10.09 25.16 -5.18
CA MET A 1 -9.52 23.80 -5.12
C MET A 1 -8.07 23.75 -5.62
N LYS A 2 -7.71 24.26 -6.81
CA LYS A 2 -6.31 24.24 -7.32
C LYS A 2 -5.27 24.78 -6.33
N LYS A 3 -5.54 25.92 -5.70
CA LYS A 3 -4.64 26.49 -4.68
C LYS A 3 -4.36 25.55 -3.50
N LEU A 4 -5.35 24.73 -3.13
CA LEU A 4 -5.21 23.75 -2.06
C LEU A 4 -4.32 22.58 -2.51
N ILE A 5 -4.48 22.14 -3.76
CA ILE A 5 -3.63 21.12 -4.38
C ILE A 5 -2.19 21.62 -4.51
N ASP A 6 -2.00 22.88 -4.94
CA ASP A 6 -0.67 23.51 -5.04
C ASP A 6 -0.01 23.67 -3.66
N LYS A 7 -0.79 24.01 -2.63
CA LYS A 7 -0.29 24.04 -1.24
C LYS A 7 0.20 22.66 -0.81
N LEU A 8 -0.61 21.60 -1.02
CA LEU A 8 -0.20 20.23 -0.71
C LEU A 8 1.04 19.79 -1.50
N TYR A 9 1.12 20.15 -2.77
CA TYR A 9 2.26 19.85 -3.63
C TYR A 9 3.57 20.49 -3.14
N ASN A 10 3.51 21.74 -2.70
CA ASN A 10 4.70 22.51 -2.31
C ASN A 10 5.09 22.35 -0.85
N GLU A 11 4.11 22.31 0.05
CA GLU A 11 4.32 22.34 1.49
C GLU A 11 4.21 20.96 2.13
N HIS A 12 3.60 19.98 1.44
CA HIS A 12 3.36 18.60 1.90
C HIS A 12 2.53 18.52 3.19
N ILE A 13 1.77 19.56 3.51
CA ILE A 13 0.93 19.63 4.70
C ILE A 13 -0.37 20.36 4.40
N LEU A 14 -1.45 19.89 4.99
CA LEU A 14 -2.76 20.53 4.99
C LEU A 14 -3.30 20.53 6.41
N GLU A 15 -4.08 21.58 6.74
CA GLU A 15 -4.91 21.55 7.94
C GLU A 15 -6.04 20.54 7.78
N LYS A 16 -6.60 20.10 8.90
CA LYS A 16 -7.64 19.05 8.91
C LYS A 16 -8.83 19.39 8.01
N GLU A 17 -9.31 20.62 8.09
CA GLU A 17 -10.45 21.12 7.32
C GLU A 17 -10.14 21.17 5.81
N GLU A 18 -8.93 21.58 5.46
CA GLU A 18 -8.44 21.60 4.08
C GLU A 18 -8.35 20.18 3.52
N PHE A 19 -7.86 19.23 4.32
CA PHE A 19 -7.76 17.82 3.93
C PHE A 19 -9.16 17.21 3.73
N ILE A 20 -10.08 17.47 4.65
CA ILE A 20 -11.48 17.03 4.52
C ILE A 20 -12.10 17.57 3.24
N GLN A 21 -11.90 18.85 2.94
CA GLN A 21 -12.39 19.47 1.71
C GLN A 21 -11.83 18.79 0.46
N LEU A 22 -10.55 18.44 0.46
CA LEU A 22 -9.89 17.80 -0.67
C LEU A 22 -10.44 16.38 -0.93
N ILE A 23 -10.60 15.56 0.13
CA ILE A 23 -11.05 14.17 -0.01
C ILE A 23 -12.56 14.02 -0.21
N SER A 24 -13.36 14.96 0.29
CA SER A 24 -14.82 14.87 0.22
C SER A 24 -15.41 15.41 -1.08
N ASN A 25 -14.76 16.35 -1.71
CA ASN A 25 -15.26 16.98 -2.94
C ASN A 25 -14.13 17.63 -3.75
N CYS A 26 -13.33 16.85 -4.43
CA CYS A 26 -12.29 17.37 -5.29
C CYS A 26 -12.85 17.70 -6.67
N ALA A 27 -13.30 18.94 -6.86
CA ALA A 27 -13.78 19.44 -8.15
C ALA A 27 -12.69 19.48 -9.25
N GLU A 28 -11.41 19.40 -8.86
CA GLU A 28 -10.25 19.47 -9.75
C GLU A 28 -9.43 18.17 -9.70
N GLU A 29 -10.13 17.04 -9.80
CA GLU A 29 -9.55 15.70 -9.68
C GLU A 29 -8.43 15.45 -10.71
N GLU A 30 -8.64 15.83 -11.96
CA GLU A 30 -7.62 15.69 -13.00
C GLU A 30 -6.35 16.49 -12.69
N TYR A 31 -6.50 17.71 -12.15
CA TYR A 31 -5.35 18.51 -11.74
C TYR A 31 -4.59 17.86 -10.56
N LEU A 32 -5.31 17.27 -9.61
CA LEU A 32 -4.70 16.51 -8.51
C LEU A 32 -3.91 15.31 -9.04
N PHE A 33 -4.48 14.55 -9.98
CA PHE A 33 -3.80 13.41 -10.59
C PHE A 33 -2.58 13.83 -11.42
N GLU A 34 -2.67 14.94 -12.15
CA GLU A 34 -1.53 15.49 -12.87
C GLU A 34 -0.36 15.80 -11.93
N LYS A 35 -0.62 16.53 -10.85
CA LYS A 35 0.39 16.84 -9.83
C LYS A 35 0.97 15.60 -9.17
N SER A 36 0.15 14.61 -8.87
CA SER A 36 0.59 13.31 -8.35
C SER A 36 1.51 12.58 -9.34
N ARG A 37 1.16 12.56 -10.64
CA ARG A 37 1.99 11.96 -11.69
C ARG A 37 3.31 12.69 -11.86
N GLU A 38 3.34 14.03 -11.77
CA GLU A 38 4.58 14.82 -11.83
C GLU A 38 5.57 14.39 -10.75
N ILE A 39 5.11 14.29 -9.49
CA ILE A 39 5.94 13.86 -8.36
C ILE A 39 6.45 12.44 -8.58
N ARG A 40 5.56 11.52 -8.95
CA ARG A 40 5.93 10.13 -9.20
C ARG A 40 7.00 10.03 -10.31
N HIS A 41 6.80 10.73 -11.42
CA HIS A 41 7.77 10.70 -12.53
C HIS A 41 9.11 11.34 -12.15
N LYS A 42 9.09 12.36 -11.32
CA LYS A 42 10.30 13.01 -10.83
C LYS A 42 11.14 12.10 -9.93
N ILE A 43 10.48 11.28 -9.10
CA ILE A 43 11.15 10.42 -8.10
C ILE A 43 11.48 9.04 -8.68
N TYR A 44 10.54 8.42 -9.37
CA TYR A 44 10.62 7.02 -9.82
C TYR A 44 10.66 6.82 -11.34
N GLY A 45 10.56 7.91 -12.12
CA GLY A 45 10.41 7.81 -13.56
C GLY A 45 9.05 7.22 -13.95
N LYS A 46 8.98 6.58 -15.11
CA LYS A 46 7.75 5.95 -15.62
C LYS A 46 7.61 4.48 -15.24
N ASP A 47 8.62 3.91 -14.62
CA ASP A 47 8.65 2.49 -14.28
C ASP A 47 7.64 2.14 -13.19
N VAL A 48 7.10 0.95 -13.28
CA VAL A 48 6.22 0.36 -12.26
C VAL A 48 6.96 -0.81 -11.63
N TYR A 49 7.17 -0.73 -10.32
CA TYR A 49 7.82 -1.81 -9.56
C TYR A 49 6.77 -2.82 -9.13
N ILE A 50 6.96 -4.07 -9.55
CA ILE A 50 6.11 -5.20 -9.17
C ILE A 50 6.83 -5.97 -8.07
N ARG A 51 6.11 -6.26 -6.98
CA ARG A 51 6.62 -7.06 -5.86
C ARG A 51 5.75 -8.29 -5.68
N GLY A 52 6.40 -9.42 -5.54
CA GLY A 52 5.74 -10.65 -5.12
C GLY A 52 5.76 -10.78 -3.59
N LEU A 53 4.74 -11.41 -3.04
CA LEU A 53 4.65 -11.74 -1.63
C LEU A 53 4.65 -13.26 -1.46
N ILE A 54 5.49 -13.78 -0.57
CA ILE A 54 5.49 -15.18 -0.17
C ILE A 54 5.03 -15.26 1.28
N GLU A 55 3.84 -15.79 1.51
CA GLU A 55 3.29 -16.00 2.85
C GLU A 55 3.85 -17.28 3.44
N VAL A 56 5.00 -17.18 4.09
CA VAL A 56 5.79 -18.35 4.54
C VAL A 56 5.13 -19.17 5.63
N SER A 57 4.20 -18.58 6.39
CA SER A 57 3.51 -19.25 7.49
C SER A 57 2.22 -18.54 7.89
N SER A 58 1.22 -19.28 8.30
CA SER A 58 -0.01 -18.75 8.93
C SER A 58 0.02 -18.81 10.46
N TYR A 59 1.10 -19.27 11.07
CA TYR A 59 1.25 -19.27 12.52
C TYR A 59 1.57 -17.86 13.01
N CYS A 60 0.83 -17.39 14.02
CA CYS A 60 1.06 -16.10 14.66
C CYS A 60 0.91 -16.25 16.17
N LYS A 61 1.82 -15.65 16.92
CA LYS A 61 1.75 -15.61 18.40
C LYS A 61 0.83 -14.53 18.93
N ASN A 62 0.51 -13.54 18.11
CA ASN A 62 -0.33 -12.42 18.49
C ASN A 62 -1.82 -12.77 18.41
N ASN A 63 -2.63 -12.07 19.18
CA ASN A 63 -4.07 -12.28 19.23
C ASN A 63 -4.84 -11.02 18.87
N CYS A 64 -4.49 -10.37 17.75
CA CYS A 64 -5.17 -9.17 17.27
C CYS A 64 -6.62 -9.53 16.88
N LEU A 65 -7.59 -8.87 17.48
CA LEU A 65 -9.00 -9.26 17.38
C LEU A 65 -9.57 -9.18 15.96
N TYR A 66 -9.01 -8.34 15.11
CA TYR A 66 -9.41 -8.19 13.71
C TYR A 66 -8.71 -9.16 12.75
N CYS A 67 -7.73 -9.93 13.21
CA CYS A 67 -6.88 -10.74 12.34
C CYS A 67 -7.33 -12.19 12.26
N GLY A 68 -7.55 -12.68 11.04
CA GLY A 68 -7.98 -14.07 10.80
C GLY A 68 -6.97 -15.14 11.24
N ILE A 69 -5.67 -14.81 11.29
CA ILE A 69 -4.62 -15.74 11.73
C ILE A 69 -4.18 -15.52 13.19
N ARG A 70 -4.93 -14.74 13.98
CA ARG A 70 -4.64 -14.57 15.41
C ARG A 70 -4.55 -15.95 16.11
N CYS A 71 -3.69 -16.05 17.13
CA CYS A 71 -3.38 -17.34 17.77
C CYS A 71 -4.61 -18.06 18.35
N ALA A 72 -5.61 -17.31 18.84
CA ALA A 72 -6.83 -17.89 19.40
C ALA A 72 -7.86 -18.34 18.36
N ASN A 73 -7.70 -18.04 17.08
CA ASN A 73 -8.61 -18.51 16.04
C ASN A 73 -8.34 -19.97 15.70
N LYS A 74 -9.15 -20.87 16.27
CA LYS A 74 -9.05 -22.33 16.05
C LYS A 74 -9.56 -22.77 14.69
N ASN A 75 -10.27 -21.92 13.96
CA ASN A 75 -10.79 -22.22 12.63
C ASN A 75 -9.80 -21.85 11.53
N ALA A 76 -8.72 -21.15 11.84
CA ALA A 76 -7.68 -20.81 10.89
C ALA A 76 -6.86 -22.06 10.52
N GLN A 77 -6.75 -22.33 9.23
CA GLN A 77 -5.88 -23.37 8.73
C GLN A 77 -4.42 -22.94 8.89
N ARG A 78 -3.62 -23.76 9.59
CA ARG A 78 -2.22 -23.42 9.88
C ARG A 78 -1.29 -24.19 8.95
N TYR A 79 -0.28 -23.48 8.44
CA TYR A 79 0.75 -24.05 7.60
C TYR A 79 2.10 -23.37 7.84
N ARG A 80 3.15 -24.03 7.43
CA ARG A 80 4.50 -23.49 7.25
C ARG A 80 5.06 -24.03 5.95
N LEU A 81 5.56 -23.15 5.10
CA LEU A 81 6.23 -23.55 3.88
C LEU A 81 7.60 -24.14 4.22
N SER A 82 7.98 -25.18 3.50
CA SER A 82 9.34 -25.72 3.56
C SER A 82 10.32 -24.80 2.82
N GLU A 83 11.60 -24.94 3.09
CA GLU A 83 12.66 -24.19 2.38
C GLU A 83 12.54 -24.38 0.86
N SER A 84 12.34 -25.61 0.39
CA SER A 84 12.19 -25.90 -1.04
C SER A 84 10.97 -25.22 -1.67
N GLN A 85 9.86 -25.12 -0.94
CA GLN A 85 8.66 -24.40 -1.42
C GLN A 85 8.94 -22.89 -1.53
N ILE A 86 9.62 -22.31 -0.54
CA ILE A 86 9.99 -20.87 -0.56
C ILE A 86 10.92 -20.57 -1.73
N LEU A 87 11.97 -21.40 -1.92
CA LEU A 87 12.91 -21.25 -3.02
C LEU A 87 12.23 -21.41 -4.39
N GLY A 88 11.30 -22.36 -4.51
CA GLY A 88 10.49 -22.53 -5.72
C GLY A 88 9.63 -21.29 -6.04
N CYS A 89 9.04 -20.66 -5.04
CA CYS A 89 8.32 -19.40 -5.23
C CYS A 89 9.26 -18.26 -5.70
N CYS A 90 10.46 -18.17 -5.12
CA CYS A 90 11.46 -17.18 -5.54
C CYS A 90 11.89 -17.38 -6.99
N GLU A 91 12.14 -18.63 -7.39
CA GLU A 91 12.51 -18.97 -8.76
C GLU A 91 11.41 -18.62 -9.76
N ASN A 92 10.15 -18.96 -9.45
CA ASN A 92 9.01 -18.59 -10.28
C ASN A 92 8.81 -17.08 -10.40
N GLY A 93 9.04 -16.34 -9.33
CA GLY A 93 8.93 -14.88 -9.33
C GLY A 93 10.08 -14.18 -10.07
N TYR A 94 11.25 -14.81 -10.15
CA TYR A 94 12.40 -14.29 -10.87
C TYR A 94 12.27 -14.45 -12.39
N ASN A 95 11.68 -15.54 -12.84
CA ASN A 95 11.45 -15.80 -14.27
C ASN A 95 10.20 -15.05 -14.77
#